data_cff30018657ed06f2e72877b2c830a7f
#
_entry.id   cff30018657ed06f2e72877b2c830a7f
#
_cell.length_a   1.000
_cell.length_b   1.000
_cell.length_c   1.000
_cell.angle_alpha   90.00
_cell.angle_beta   90.00
_cell.angle_gamma   90.00
#
_symmetry.space_group_name_H-M   'P 1'
#
loop_
_entity.id
_entity.type
_entity.pdbx_description
1 polymer ?
#
loop_
_entity_poly.entity_id
_entity_poly.type
_entity_poly.pdbx_seq_one_letter_code
_entity_poly.pdbx_strand_id
1 'polypeptide(L)'
;MMNPARGVKLPRKPEAKKVYYTPEQVWSLVDECSQMKTAVALAATCGTRWGETVGVQPRDLMVKQSRIRLQRAVKDSGGEISVGPLKGHEARVIAVPRFVMDDLIALAEGLAADEFIFTKANGGLWGSLGKHDFFAQAVNRLVARGELPERITFHGLRHVAASLMVQSGASVKTVQRQLGHKSAALTLDTYAELFDGDLDEVAARMGDVFSNVAKMQSQGPDLRVVM
;
A
#
# COMPACT_ATOMS: atom_id res chain seq x y z
N MET A 1 -31.68 27.05 18.41
CA MET A 1 -32.09 26.93 16.99
C MET A 1 -31.93 25.49 16.55
N MET A 2 -32.96 24.86 15.98
CA MET A 2 -32.84 23.52 15.39
C MET A 2 -32.13 23.64 14.04
N ASN A 3 -31.13 22.76 13.81
CA ASN A 3 -30.41 22.72 12.52
C ASN A 3 -31.41 22.26 11.42
N PRO A 4 -31.73 23.07 10.42
CA PRO A 4 -32.72 22.76 9.39
C PRO A 4 -32.25 21.62 8.46
N ALA A 5 -30.96 21.25 8.47
CA ALA A 5 -30.42 20.14 7.70
C ALA A 5 -30.49 18.77 8.44
N ARG A 6 -31.08 18.72 9.62
CA ARG A 6 -31.23 17.49 10.40
C ARG A 6 -32.26 16.58 9.71
N GLY A 7 -31.79 15.46 9.16
CA GLY A 7 -32.64 14.47 8.48
C GLY A 7 -32.64 14.54 6.95
N VAL A 8 -31.90 15.44 6.33
CA VAL A 8 -31.72 15.46 4.88
C VAL A 8 -30.91 14.24 4.45
N LYS A 9 -31.53 13.33 3.68
CA LYS A 9 -30.82 12.22 3.03
C LYS A 9 -30.00 12.78 1.86
N LEU A 10 -28.69 12.80 2.02
CA LEU A 10 -27.80 13.14 0.91
C LEU A 10 -27.89 12.06 -0.18
N PRO A 11 -27.90 12.45 -1.47
CA PRO A 11 -27.84 11.48 -2.57
C PRO A 11 -26.57 10.64 -2.42
N ARG A 12 -26.65 9.35 -2.79
CA ARG A 12 -25.45 8.49 -2.83
C ARG A 12 -24.46 9.13 -3.79
N LYS A 13 -23.23 9.38 -3.29
CA LYS A 13 -22.12 9.74 -4.18
C LYS A 13 -21.92 8.59 -5.18
N PRO A 14 -21.83 8.89 -6.50
CA PRO A 14 -21.42 7.89 -7.45
C PRO A 14 -20.07 7.30 -7.01
N GLU A 15 -19.91 6.00 -7.13
CA GLU A 15 -18.63 5.36 -6.85
C GLU A 15 -17.57 5.94 -7.80
N ALA A 16 -16.49 6.45 -7.22
CA ALA A 16 -15.39 6.95 -8.02
C ALA A 16 -14.74 5.76 -8.76
N LYS A 17 -14.54 5.91 -10.06
CA LYS A 17 -13.82 4.92 -10.88
C LYS A 17 -12.46 4.66 -10.23
N LYS A 18 -12.19 3.41 -9.93
CA LYS A 18 -10.87 2.99 -9.43
C LYS A 18 -9.91 2.92 -10.60
N VAL A 19 -8.77 3.56 -10.47
CA VAL A 19 -7.69 3.55 -11.45
C VAL A 19 -6.57 2.71 -10.89
N TYR A 20 -6.13 1.72 -11.66
CA TYR A 20 -5.03 0.84 -11.30
C TYR A 20 -3.85 1.12 -12.23
N TYR A 21 -2.67 1.26 -11.65
CA TYR A 21 -1.42 1.43 -12.38
C TYR A 21 -0.65 0.13 -12.43
N THR A 22 0.05 -0.10 -13.53
CA THR A 22 1.02 -1.19 -13.64
C THR A 22 2.25 -0.91 -12.79
N PRO A 23 3.11 -1.92 -12.50
CA PRO A 23 4.37 -1.69 -11.80
C PRO A 23 5.26 -0.64 -12.48
N GLU A 24 5.32 -0.62 -13.82
CA GLU A 24 6.10 0.33 -14.60
C GLU A 24 5.56 1.76 -14.44
N GLN A 25 4.23 1.93 -14.47
CA GLN A 25 3.57 3.21 -14.26
C GLN A 25 3.78 3.73 -12.84
N VAL A 26 3.76 2.83 -11.85
CA VAL A 26 4.11 3.18 -10.46
C VAL A 26 5.55 3.66 -10.39
N TRP A 27 6.47 2.97 -11.08
CA TRP A 27 7.88 3.34 -11.06
C TRP A 27 8.13 4.69 -11.71
N SER A 28 7.53 4.97 -12.86
CA SER A 28 7.57 6.30 -13.48
C SER A 28 7.08 7.40 -12.54
N LEU A 29 6.01 7.12 -11.76
CA LEU A 29 5.50 8.08 -10.78
C LEU A 29 6.44 8.27 -9.59
N VAL A 30 7.06 7.22 -9.10
CA VAL A 30 8.08 7.28 -8.03
C VAL A 30 9.23 8.18 -8.46
N ASP A 31 9.78 7.97 -9.65
CA ASP A 31 10.90 8.75 -10.18
C ASP A 31 10.51 10.21 -10.40
N GLU A 32 9.33 10.48 -10.93
CA GLU A 32 8.82 11.84 -11.17
C GLU A 32 8.61 12.62 -9.85
N CYS A 33 8.39 11.94 -8.72
CA CYS A 33 8.23 12.57 -7.41
C CYS A 33 9.54 12.94 -6.71
N SER A 34 10.70 12.67 -7.32
CA SER A 34 12.01 13.21 -6.92
C SER A 34 12.30 13.10 -5.40
N GLN A 35 12.25 14.21 -4.65
CA GLN A 35 12.56 14.25 -3.21
C GLN A 35 11.66 13.38 -2.34
N MET A 36 10.44 13.06 -2.79
CA MET A 36 9.47 12.25 -2.06
C MET A 36 9.30 10.85 -2.66
N LYS A 37 10.23 10.41 -3.53
CA LYS A 37 10.17 9.11 -4.22
C LYS A 37 9.97 7.94 -3.25
N THR A 38 10.71 7.89 -2.16
CA THR A 38 10.62 6.81 -1.15
C THR A 38 9.25 6.82 -0.43
N ALA A 39 8.69 8.02 -0.14
CA ALA A 39 7.33 8.12 0.42
C ALA A 39 6.26 7.61 -0.55
N VAL A 40 6.40 7.93 -1.83
CA VAL A 40 5.51 7.45 -2.90
C VAL A 40 5.67 5.94 -3.10
N ALA A 41 6.90 5.44 -3.14
CA ALA A 41 7.19 4.01 -3.24
C ALA A 41 6.59 3.22 -2.05
N LEU A 42 6.75 3.73 -0.82
CA LEU A 42 6.15 3.13 0.38
C LEU A 42 4.62 3.08 0.29
N ALA A 43 3.98 4.16 -0.14
CA ALA A 43 2.53 4.19 -0.29
C ALA A 43 2.03 3.28 -1.41
N ALA A 44 2.71 3.28 -2.56
CA ALA A 44 2.34 2.49 -3.74
C ALA A 44 2.55 0.98 -3.56
N THR A 45 3.52 0.56 -2.73
CA THR A 45 3.81 -0.85 -2.48
C THR A 45 3.14 -1.39 -1.22
N CYS A 46 2.98 -0.57 -0.19
CA CYS A 46 2.47 -1.00 1.12
C CYS A 46 1.06 -0.51 1.42
N GLY A 47 0.51 0.41 0.63
CA GLY A 47 -0.83 0.95 0.79
C GLY A 47 -1.00 1.85 2.02
N THR A 48 0.06 2.53 2.48
CA THR A 48 0.00 3.45 3.60
C THR A 48 -0.80 4.71 3.24
N ARG A 49 -1.49 5.29 4.22
CA ARG A 49 -2.11 6.61 4.05
C ARG A 49 -1.05 7.71 4.15
N TRP A 50 -1.30 8.86 3.52
CA TRP A 50 -0.33 9.97 3.54
C TRP A 50 0.18 10.29 4.94
N GLY A 51 -0.71 10.56 5.89
CA GLY A 51 -0.30 10.88 7.26
C GLY A 51 0.43 9.74 7.99
N GLU A 52 0.16 8.47 7.64
CA GLU A 52 0.91 7.31 8.12
C GLU A 52 2.32 7.28 7.51
N THR A 53 2.42 7.55 6.20
CA THR A 53 3.69 7.59 5.47
C THR A 53 4.63 8.64 6.06
N VAL A 54 4.17 9.90 6.17
CA VAL A 54 5.00 10.98 6.70
C VAL A 54 5.14 10.95 8.23
N GLY A 55 4.40 10.07 8.89
CA GLY A 55 4.50 9.81 10.32
C GLY A 55 5.56 8.78 10.72
N VAL A 56 6.30 8.19 9.75
CA VAL A 56 7.33 7.17 10.02
C VAL A 56 8.56 7.81 10.64
N GLN A 57 9.11 7.11 11.64
CA GLN A 57 10.32 7.49 12.38
C GLN A 57 11.34 6.34 12.36
N PRO A 58 12.64 6.58 12.55
CA PRO A 58 13.67 5.52 12.58
C PRO A 58 13.32 4.37 13.53
N ARG A 59 12.79 4.65 14.72
CA ARG A 59 12.38 3.63 15.70
C ARG A 59 11.23 2.71 15.24
N ASP A 60 10.54 3.06 14.16
CA ASP A 60 9.46 2.23 13.62
C ASP A 60 9.96 1.16 12.67
N LEU A 61 11.20 1.29 12.20
CA LEU A 61 11.80 0.40 11.22
C LEU A 61 12.27 -0.91 11.89
N MET A 62 11.66 -2.00 11.50
CA MET A 62 12.05 -3.37 11.89
C MET A 62 12.93 -3.95 10.78
N VAL A 63 14.15 -3.45 10.65
CA VAL A 63 15.05 -3.67 9.52
C VAL A 63 15.27 -5.15 9.20
N LYS A 64 15.58 -5.98 10.23
CA LYS A 64 15.84 -7.43 10.05
C LYS A 64 14.66 -8.18 9.42
N GLN A 65 13.44 -7.76 9.71
CA GLN A 65 12.22 -8.38 9.21
C GLN A 65 11.66 -7.71 7.95
N SER A 66 12.26 -6.62 7.47
CA SER A 66 11.74 -5.74 6.43
C SER A 66 10.28 -5.33 6.69
N ARG A 67 10.03 -4.76 7.88
CA ARG A 67 8.71 -4.34 8.34
C ARG A 67 8.74 -2.96 8.97
N ILE A 68 7.59 -2.30 8.98
CA ILE A 68 7.39 -1.02 9.70
C ILE A 68 6.23 -1.18 10.69
N ARG A 69 6.43 -0.67 11.91
CA ARG A 69 5.36 -0.53 12.90
C ARG A 69 4.70 0.84 12.73
N LEU A 70 3.54 0.88 12.08
CA LEU A 70 2.74 2.09 11.98
C LEU A 70 1.94 2.28 13.27
N GLN A 71 2.17 3.38 13.99
CA GLN A 71 1.53 3.65 15.28
C GLN A 71 1.05 5.11 15.41
N ARG A 72 1.41 5.98 14.48
CA ARG A 72 1.00 7.38 14.45
C ARG A 72 0.69 7.84 13.03
N ALA A 73 0.00 8.96 12.94
CA ALA A 73 -0.22 9.68 11.69
C ALA A 73 -0.09 11.18 11.92
N VAL A 74 0.50 11.86 10.95
CA VAL A 74 0.42 13.30 10.86
C VAL A 74 -0.98 13.67 10.37
N LYS A 75 -1.60 14.62 11.03
CA LYS A 75 -2.94 15.13 10.74
C LYS A 75 -2.86 16.63 10.47
N ASP A 76 -3.67 17.07 9.55
CA ASP A 76 -3.84 18.49 9.23
C ASP A 76 -5.32 18.82 9.40
N SER A 77 -5.61 19.73 10.29
CA SER A 77 -6.95 20.18 10.61
C SER A 77 -7.03 21.70 10.37
N GLY A 78 -7.29 22.09 9.11
CA GLY A 78 -7.43 23.50 8.75
C GLY A 78 -6.10 24.28 8.81
N GLY A 79 -4.97 23.62 8.54
CA GLY A 79 -3.63 24.21 8.58
C GLY A 79 -2.88 23.99 9.90
N GLU A 80 -3.55 23.51 10.95
CA GLU A 80 -2.91 23.04 12.17
C GLU A 80 -2.43 21.60 12.01
N ILE A 81 -1.10 21.43 12.02
CA ILE A 81 -0.46 20.11 11.86
C ILE A 81 -0.22 19.52 13.26
N SER A 82 -0.74 18.34 13.48
CA SER A 82 -0.58 17.56 14.71
C SER A 82 -0.17 16.14 14.44
N VAL A 83 0.44 15.48 15.43
CA VAL A 83 0.79 14.07 15.40
C VAL A 83 -0.12 13.35 16.38
N GLY A 84 -0.79 12.32 15.92
CA GLY A 84 -1.71 11.56 16.77
C GLY A 84 -1.75 10.07 16.40
N PRO A 85 -2.51 9.28 17.16
CA PRO A 85 -2.68 7.87 16.88
C PRO A 85 -3.35 7.66 15.51
N LEU A 86 -3.19 6.47 14.97
CA LEU A 86 -3.86 6.04 13.74
C LEU A 86 -5.38 6.14 13.86
N LYS A 87 -6.06 6.27 12.72
CA LYS A 87 -7.53 6.21 12.69
C LYS A 87 -7.99 4.84 13.20
N GLY A 88 -8.66 4.83 14.37
CA GLY A 88 -9.07 3.61 15.06
C GLY A 88 -8.14 3.17 16.19
N HIS A 89 -7.10 3.95 16.49
CA HIS A 89 -6.17 3.76 17.61
C HIS A 89 -5.36 2.44 17.61
N GLU A 90 -5.42 1.63 16.57
CA GLU A 90 -4.71 0.36 16.49
C GLU A 90 -3.41 0.52 15.69
N ALA A 91 -2.29 0.33 16.37
CA ALA A 91 -0.99 0.17 15.71
C ALA A 91 -0.98 -1.13 14.91
N ARG A 92 -0.30 -1.11 13.75
CA ARG A 92 -0.12 -2.31 12.94
C ARG A 92 1.30 -2.42 12.39
N VAL A 93 1.71 -3.65 12.12
CA VAL A 93 2.97 -3.94 11.45
C VAL A 93 2.66 -4.28 9.99
N ILE A 94 3.35 -3.61 9.08
CA ILE A 94 3.26 -3.85 7.64
C ILE A 94 4.56 -4.46 7.11
N ALA A 95 4.46 -5.31 6.11
CA ALA A 95 5.61 -5.77 5.34
C ALA A 95 6.01 -4.70 4.31
N VAL A 96 7.31 -4.55 4.09
CA VAL A 96 7.87 -3.53 3.19
C VAL A 96 8.82 -4.21 2.22
N PRO A 97 8.74 -3.95 0.91
CA PRO A 97 9.73 -4.44 -0.04
C PRO A 97 11.14 -4.00 0.34
N ARG A 98 12.13 -4.88 0.11
CA ARG A 98 13.51 -4.65 0.57
C ARG A 98 14.09 -3.34 0.05
N PHE A 99 13.90 -3.04 -1.23
CA PHE A 99 14.40 -1.80 -1.84
C PHE A 99 13.84 -0.53 -1.16
N VAL A 100 12.53 -0.54 -0.77
CA VAL A 100 11.94 0.58 -0.01
C VAL A 100 12.53 0.68 1.39
N MET A 101 12.78 -0.48 2.03
CA MET A 101 13.40 -0.50 3.35
C MET A 101 14.83 0.05 3.31
N ASP A 102 15.60 -0.30 2.28
CA ASP A 102 16.98 0.18 2.11
C ASP A 102 17.01 1.70 1.90
N ASP A 103 16.09 2.25 1.11
CA ASP A 103 15.90 3.70 0.96
C ASP A 103 15.52 4.38 2.29
N LEU A 104 14.61 3.76 3.08
CA LEU A 104 14.22 4.29 4.37
C LEU A 104 15.37 4.29 5.38
N ILE A 105 16.21 3.27 5.37
CA ILE A 105 17.41 3.20 6.21
C ILE A 105 18.36 4.34 5.83
N ALA A 106 18.62 4.55 4.54
CA ALA A 106 19.45 5.63 4.07
C ALA A 106 18.91 7.02 4.47
N LEU A 107 17.60 7.22 4.38
CA LEU A 107 16.96 8.47 4.80
C LEU A 107 16.95 8.65 6.33
N ALA A 108 17.00 7.57 7.09
CA ALA A 108 17.03 7.61 8.55
C ALA A 108 18.45 7.81 9.12
N GLU A 109 19.48 7.75 8.28
CA GLU A 109 20.86 7.91 8.70
C GLU A 109 21.09 9.31 9.31
N GLY A 110 21.64 9.34 10.51
CA GLY A 110 21.91 10.58 11.27
C GLY A 110 20.69 11.15 11.98
N LEU A 111 19.48 10.63 11.80
CA LEU A 111 18.29 11.06 12.52
C LEU A 111 18.21 10.43 13.92
N ALA A 112 17.69 11.19 14.89
CA ALA A 112 17.31 10.63 16.18
C ALA A 112 16.14 9.64 16.02
N ALA A 113 16.01 8.71 16.97
CA ALA A 113 15.01 7.62 16.89
C ALA A 113 13.55 8.11 16.77
N ASP A 114 13.26 9.30 17.25
CA ASP A 114 11.93 9.94 17.29
C ASP A 114 11.78 11.11 16.32
N GLU A 115 12.75 11.40 15.48
CA GLU A 115 12.62 12.33 14.36
C GLU A 115 11.83 11.71 13.21
N PHE A 116 11.24 12.56 12.36
CA PHE A 116 10.47 12.09 11.22
C PHE A 116 11.36 11.94 10.00
N ILE A 117 11.29 10.79 9.34
CA ILE A 117 12.08 10.50 8.11
C ILE A 117 11.68 11.44 6.97
N PHE A 118 10.40 11.82 6.90
CA PHE A 118 9.88 12.67 5.83
C PHE A 118 9.51 14.05 6.37
N THR A 119 10.39 15.01 6.16
CA THR A 119 10.18 16.40 6.54
C THR A 119 10.27 17.31 5.30
N LYS A 120 9.74 18.52 5.41
CA LYS A 120 9.95 19.59 4.43
C LYS A 120 11.40 20.10 4.51
N ALA A 121 11.86 20.82 3.49
CA ALA A 121 13.19 21.41 3.47
C ALA A 121 13.49 22.34 4.65
N ASN A 122 12.46 22.92 5.26
CA ASN A 122 12.58 23.75 6.47
C ASN A 122 12.48 22.94 7.78
N GLY A 123 12.52 21.62 7.73
CA GLY A 123 12.39 20.72 8.88
C GLY A 123 10.94 20.52 9.39
N GLY A 124 9.97 21.23 8.82
CA GLY A 124 8.57 21.13 9.23
C GLY A 124 7.89 19.86 8.75
N LEU A 125 6.84 19.45 9.46
CA LEU A 125 6.02 18.30 9.07
C LEU A 125 5.19 18.59 7.83
N TRP A 126 4.92 17.54 7.06
CA TRP A 126 4.00 17.59 5.94
C TRP A 126 2.55 17.60 6.44
N GLY A 127 1.78 18.59 6.01
CA GLY A 127 0.31 18.61 6.17
C GLY A 127 -0.40 17.78 5.08
N SER A 128 -1.68 18.07 4.90
CA SER A 128 -2.48 17.44 3.83
C SER A 128 -1.96 17.82 2.45
N LEU A 129 -2.01 16.88 1.53
CA LEU A 129 -1.72 17.14 0.13
C LEU A 129 -2.90 17.83 -0.56
N GLY A 130 -2.63 18.84 -1.36
CA GLY A 130 -3.60 19.63 -2.09
C GLY A 130 -3.59 19.36 -3.60
N LYS A 131 -4.30 20.19 -4.35
CA LYS A 131 -4.39 20.05 -5.81
C LYS A 131 -3.11 20.45 -6.58
N HIS A 132 -2.22 21.19 -5.92
CA HIS A 132 -1.00 21.76 -6.51
C HIS A 132 0.27 21.32 -5.79
N ASP A 133 0.20 20.21 -5.02
CA ASP A 133 1.37 19.63 -4.38
C ASP A 133 2.26 18.88 -5.38
N PHE A 134 3.40 18.42 -4.89
CA PHE A 134 4.38 17.68 -5.69
C PHE A 134 3.77 16.44 -6.37
N PHE A 135 2.90 15.71 -5.66
CA PHE A 135 2.31 14.47 -6.15
C PHE A 135 1.30 14.75 -7.27
N ALA A 136 0.38 15.70 -7.05
CA ALA A 136 -0.60 16.10 -8.05
C ALA A 136 0.09 16.65 -9.32
N GLN A 137 1.16 17.43 -9.17
CA GLN A 137 1.96 17.92 -10.29
C GLN A 137 2.65 16.79 -11.04
N ALA A 138 3.28 15.82 -10.33
CA ALA A 138 3.92 14.65 -10.94
C ALA A 138 2.90 13.83 -11.76
N VAL A 139 1.75 13.50 -11.15
CA VAL A 139 0.67 12.78 -11.86
C VAL A 139 0.19 13.56 -13.10
N ASN A 140 0.00 14.88 -12.98
CA ASN A 140 -0.44 15.70 -14.11
C ASN A 140 0.57 15.69 -15.27
N ARG A 141 1.88 15.76 -14.97
CA ARG A 141 2.93 15.70 -16.01
C ARG A 141 2.94 14.35 -16.71
N LEU A 142 2.85 13.25 -15.96
CA LEU A 142 2.85 11.90 -16.53
C LEU A 142 1.59 11.60 -17.36
N VAL A 143 0.43 12.07 -16.92
CA VAL A 143 -0.82 11.96 -17.71
C VAL A 143 -0.71 12.78 -19.00
N ALA A 144 -0.15 14.00 -18.92
CA ALA A 144 0.03 14.84 -20.11
C ALA A 144 1.01 14.24 -21.12
N ARG A 145 2.00 13.43 -20.67
CA ARG A 145 2.93 12.67 -21.53
C ARG A 145 2.36 11.34 -22.02
N GLY A 146 1.17 10.94 -21.56
CA GLY A 146 0.56 9.65 -21.91
C GLY A 146 1.17 8.44 -21.18
N GLU A 147 2.03 8.67 -20.17
CA GLU A 147 2.68 7.62 -19.39
C GLU A 147 1.73 7.04 -18.32
N LEU A 148 0.76 7.82 -17.86
CA LEU A 148 -0.31 7.37 -16.96
C LEU A 148 -1.67 7.50 -17.65
N PRO A 149 -2.58 6.52 -17.47
CA PRO A 149 -3.88 6.51 -18.16
C PRO A 149 -4.83 7.58 -17.62
N GLU A 150 -4.84 7.80 -16.32
CA GLU A 150 -5.76 8.72 -15.64
C GLU A 150 -5.09 9.26 -14.36
N ARG A 151 -5.67 10.35 -13.82
CA ARG A 151 -5.20 10.96 -12.58
C ARG A 151 -5.66 10.17 -11.37
N ILE A 152 -4.77 10.02 -10.39
CA ILE A 152 -5.11 9.55 -9.05
C ILE A 152 -4.70 10.57 -7.99
N THR A 153 -5.30 10.47 -6.82
CA THR A 153 -4.82 11.16 -5.61
C THR A 153 -3.77 10.30 -4.92
N PHE A 154 -3.03 10.85 -3.96
CA PHE A 154 -2.12 10.05 -3.14
C PHE A 154 -2.85 8.87 -2.45
N HIS A 155 -4.11 9.07 -2.03
CA HIS A 155 -4.92 7.98 -1.50
C HIS A 155 -5.22 6.90 -2.56
N GLY A 156 -5.24 7.26 -3.83
CA GLY A 156 -5.39 6.31 -4.95
C GLY A 156 -4.25 5.29 -5.02
N LEU A 157 -3.03 5.64 -4.56
CA LEU A 157 -1.91 4.69 -4.45
C LEU A 157 -2.24 3.48 -3.57
N ARG A 158 -3.11 3.65 -2.60
CA ARG A 158 -3.57 2.54 -1.76
C ARG A 158 -4.42 1.53 -2.54
N HIS A 159 -5.21 1.99 -3.52
CA HIS A 159 -5.93 1.10 -4.43
C HIS A 159 -4.96 0.40 -5.39
N VAL A 160 -3.96 1.13 -5.88
CA VAL A 160 -2.87 0.56 -6.68
C VAL A 160 -2.11 -0.51 -5.90
N ALA A 161 -1.71 -0.23 -4.65
CA ALA A 161 -1.04 -1.20 -3.79
C ALA A 161 -1.89 -2.46 -3.56
N ALA A 162 -3.20 -2.31 -3.32
CA ALA A 162 -4.10 -3.45 -3.16
C ALA A 162 -4.15 -4.30 -4.43
N SER A 163 -4.29 -3.68 -5.60
CA SER A 163 -4.30 -4.37 -6.89
C SER A 163 -3.00 -5.15 -7.12
N LEU A 164 -1.85 -4.52 -6.91
CA LEU A 164 -0.54 -5.17 -7.07
C LEU A 164 -0.33 -6.33 -6.09
N MET A 165 -0.81 -6.20 -4.83
CA MET A 165 -0.78 -7.30 -3.86
C MET A 165 -1.62 -8.48 -4.33
N VAL A 166 -2.84 -8.24 -4.82
CA VAL A 166 -3.71 -9.32 -5.34
C VAL A 166 -3.07 -9.99 -6.56
N GLN A 167 -2.57 -9.21 -7.52
CA GLN A 167 -1.86 -9.73 -8.69
C GLN A 167 -0.61 -10.55 -8.29
N SER A 168 0.01 -10.23 -7.16
CA SER A 168 1.12 -11.01 -6.58
C SER A 168 0.65 -12.26 -5.80
N GLY A 169 -0.64 -12.59 -5.83
CA GLY A 169 -1.21 -13.77 -5.16
C GLY A 169 -1.53 -13.58 -3.68
N ALA A 170 -1.59 -12.34 -3.18
CA ALA A 170 -1.94 -12.10 -1.79
C ALA A 170 -3.42 -12.44 -1.52
N SER A 171 -3.69 -13.19 -0.44
CA SER A 171 -5.04 -13.46 0.01
C SER A 171 -5.75 -12.20 0.52
N VAL A 172 -7.09 -12.21 0.51
CA VAL A 172 -7.93 -11.14 1.09
C VAL A 172 -7.47 -10.78 2.50
N LYS A 173 -7.13 -11.79 3.32
CA LYS A 173 -6.67 -11.58 4.70
C LYS A 173 -5.32 -10.90 4.78
N THR A 174 -4.41 -11.20 3.85
CA THR A 174 -3.11 -10.54 3.74
C THR A 174 -3.28 -9.09 3.37
N VAL A 175 -4.07 -8.79 2.34
CA VAL A 175 -4.38 -7.42 1.92
C VAL A 175 -5.05 -6.64 3.04
N GLN A 176 -6.06 -7.22 3.71
CA GLN A 176 -6.71 -6.62 4.87
C GLN A 176 -5.72 -6.19 5.95
N ARG A 177 -4.81 -7.10 6.34
CA ARG A 177 -3.80 -6.84 7.38
C ARG A 177 -2.83 -5.75 6.96
N GLN A 178 -2.31 -5.84 5.74
CA GLN A 178 -1.35 -4.89 5.19
C GLN A 178 -1.95 -3.47 5.14
N LEU A 179 -3.16 -3.36 4.63
CA LEU A 179 -3.86 -2.08 4.54
C LEU A 179 -4.38 -1.59 5.90
N GLY A 180 -4.62 -2.45 6.88
CA GLY A 180 -5.25 -2.11 8.16
C GLY A 180 -6.73 -1.79 8.00
N HIS A 181 -7.45 -2.61 7.22
CA HIS A 181 -8.91 -2.57 7.18
C HIS A 181 -9.48 -3.27 8.40
N LYS A 182 -10.53 -2.70 9.02
CA LYS A 182 -11.16 -3.25 10.22
C LYS A 182 -11.76 -4.64 10.00
N SER A 183 -12.20 -4.94 8.77
CA SER A 183 -12.77 -6.24 8.41
C SER A 183 -12.33 -6.69 7.02
N ALA A 184 -12.37 -8.01 6.78
CA ALA A 184 -12.17 -8.58 5.46
C ALA A 184 -13.31 -8.18 4.50
N ALA A 185 -14.53 -7.99 5.01
CA ALA A 185 -15.66 -7.51 4.23
C ALA A 185 -15.34 -6.16 3.57
N LEU A 186 -14.77 -5.21 4.31
CA LEU A 186 -14.36 -3.92 3.72
C LEU A 186 -13.32 -4.07 2.59
N THR A 187 -12.44 -5.07 2.69
CA THR A 187 -11.46 -5.35 1.62
C THR A 187 -12.16 -5.97 0.42
N LEU A 188 -13.09 -6.91 0.63
CA LEU A 188 -13.88 -7.50 -0.44
C LEU A 188 -14.80 -6.48 -1.10
N ASP A 189 -15.57 -5.71 -0.33
CA ASP A 189 -16.44 -4.66 -0.86
C ASP A 189 -15.69 -3.66 -1.75
N THR A 190 -14.40 -3.41 -1.41
CA THR A 190 -13.59 -2.46 -2.17
C THR A 190 -12.89 -3.10 -3.37
N TYR A 191 -12.47 -4.36 -3.27
CA TYR A 191 -11.55 -5.01 -4.21
C TYR A 191 -12.02 -6.39 -4.68
N ALA A 192 -13.32 -6.74 -4.53
CA ALA A 192 -13.83 -8.06 -4.94
C ALA A 192 -13.43 -8.41 -6.37
N GLU A 193 -13.60 -7.47 -7.29
CA GLU A 193 -13.25 -7.61 -8.71
C GLU A 193 -11.79 -8.03 -8.99
N LEU A 194 -10.88 -7.78 -8.03
CA LEU A 194 -9.47 -8.16 -8.16
C LEU A 194 -9.20 -9.59 -7.65
N PHE A 195 -10.13 -10.16 -6.91
CA PHE A 195 -10.05 -11.52 -6.35
C PHE A 195 -10.87 -12.53 -7.14
N ASP A 196 -11.56 -12.12 -8.18
CA ASP A 196 -12.22 -13.01 -9.14
C ASP A 196 -11.13 -13.73 -9.94
N GLY A 197 -10.32 -14.50 -9.20
CA GLY A 197 -9.24 -15.29 -9.71
C GLY A 197 -9.79 -16.36 -10.64
N ASP A 198 -9.12 -16.55 -11.74
CA ASP A 198 -9.43 -17.48 -12.77
C ASP A 198 -9.54 -18.91 -12.16
N LEU A 199 -10.73 -19.51 -12.16
CA LEU A 199 -10.93 -20.87 -11.71
C LEU A 199 -9.98 -21.84 -12.45
N ASP A 200 -9.63 -21.50 -13.70
CA ASP A 200 -8.68 -22.26 -14.50
C ASP A 200 -7.26 -22.21 -13.91
N GLU A 201 -6.84 -21.06 -13.38
CA GLU A 201 -5.54 -20.94 -12.68
C GLU A 201 -5.51 -21.77 -11.40
N VAL A 202 -6.60 -21.77 -10.63
CA VAL A 202 -6.71 -22.65 -9.45
C VAL A 202 -6.66 -24.12 -9.85
N ALA A 203 -7.37 -24.51 -10.90
CA ALA A 203 -7.35 -25.86 -11.41
C ALA A 203 -5.95 -26.29 -11.89
N ALA A 204 -5.24 -25.41 -12.60
CA ALA A 204 -3.87 -25.65 -13.04
C ALA A 204 -2.91 -25.84 -11.85
N ARG A 205 -2.94 -24.94 -10.86
CA ARG A 205 -2.12 -25.06 -9.64
C ARG A 205 -2.42 -26.34 -8.85
N MET A 206 -3.70 -26.72 -8.74
CA MET A 206 -4.08 -28.00 -8.13
C MET A 206 -3.51 -29.17 -8.92
N GLY A 207 -3.58 -29.14 -10.25
CA GLY A 207 -2.98 -30.13 -11.12
C GLY A 207 -1.48 -30.30 -10.88
N ASP A 208 -0.73 -29.22 -10.75
CA ASP A 208 0.70 -29.22 -10.47
C ASP A 208 1.03 -29.86 -9.11
N VAL A 209 0.28 -29.50 -8.05
CA VAL A 209 0.45 -30.10 -6.73
C VAL A 209 0.27 -31.62 -6.76
N PHE A 210 -0.79 -32.12 -7.39
CA PHE A 210 -1.06 -33.56 -7.47
C PHE A 210 -0.13 -34.31 -8.42
N SER A 211 0.31 -33.67 -9.51
CA SER A 211 1.31 -34.27 -10.41
C SER A 211 2.65 -34.46 -9.72
N ASN A 212 3.07 -33.57 -8.86
CA ASN A 212 4.29 -33.71 -8.08
C ASN A 212 4.19 -34.88 -7.08
N VAL A 213 3.05 -35.02 -6.41
CA VAL A 213 2.81 -36.18 -5.50
C VAL A 213 2.83 -37.49 -6.25
N ALA A 214 2.19 -37.57 -7.41
CA ALA A 214 2.19 -38.77 -8.24
C ALA A 214 3.60 -39.19 -8.71
N LYS A 215 4.43 -38.20 -9.09
CA LYS A 215 5.85 -38.45 -9.44
C LYS A 215 6.66 -38.93 -8.25
N MET A 216 6.43 -38.42 -7.05
CA MET A 216 7.12 -38.88 -5.83
C MET A 216 6.74 -40.33 -5.47
N GLN A 217 5.46 -40.71 -5.67
CA GLN A 217 5.00 -42.08 -5.43
C GLN A 217 5.51 -43.08 -6.47
N SER A 218 5.71 -42.65 -7.72
CA SER A 218 6.26 -43.49 -8.79
C SER A 218 7.77 -43.74 -8.67
N GLN A 219 8.48 -42.97 -7.84
CA GLN A 219 9.91 -43.13 -7.53
C GLN A 219 10.17 -43.87 -6.21
N GLY A 220 9.20 -44.68 -5.73
CA GLY A 220 9.39 -45.53 -4.55
C GLY A 220 10.58 -46.47 -4.72
N PRO A 221 11.23 -46.90 -3.60
CA PRO A 221 12.46 -47.68 -3.65
C PRO A 221 12.25 -48.99 -4.41
N ASP A 222 13.09 -49.21 -5.43
CA ASP A 222 13.21 -50.45 -6.17
C ASP A 222 13.72 -51.52 -5.19
N LEU A 223 12.81 -52.23 -4.56
CA LEU A 223 13.12 -53.39 -3.72
C LEU A 223 13.59 -54.51 -4.63
N ARG A 224 14.86 -54.48 -5.08
CA ARG A 224 15.50 -55.64 -5.64
C ARG A 224 15.64 -56.69 -4.53
N VAL A 225 14.78 -57.66 -4.59
CA VAL A 225 14.94 -58.90 -3.82
C VAL A 225 16.22 -59.56 -4.28
N VAL A 226 17.26 -59.55 -3.44
CA VAL A 226 18.47 -60.40 -3.64
C VAL A 226 18.09 -61.80 -3.21
N MET A 227 17.96 -62.69 -4.18
CA MET A 227 17.93 -64.14 -3.93
C MET A 227 19.36 -64.62 -3.72
#